data_4c7495cde0d6e974e774bab55eb77a91
#
_entry.id   4c7495cde0d6e974e774bab55eb77a91
#
_cell.length_a   1.000
_cell.length_b   1.000
_cell.length_c   1.000
_cell.angle_alpha   90.00
_cell.angle_beta   90.00
_cell.angle_gamma   90.00
#
_symmetry.space_group_name_H-M   'P 1'
#
loop_
_entity.id
_entity.type
_entity.pdbx_description
1 polymer ?
#
loop_
_entity_poly.entity_id
_entity_poly.type
_entity_poly.pdbx_seq_one_letter_code
_entity_poly.pdbx_strand_id
1 'polypeptide(L)'
;RRSARLDGAGSVDVIQKRLVDYSRTLSAGSWVVGRGWMPTDFPGRTADRRYLDVVFPDRPVVIRDRDGHQALANTPALELAGITRDSLDPPDGWIERGPDGEPTGLLKEAAASLVTGLLPALTIDETYQLLREELGTAASFGLTSLQDATDVGLTRSESAAVMRAVEMGTMTVRYRAP
;
A
#
# COMPACT_ATOMS: atom_id res chain seq x y z
N ARG A 1 0.40 -0.37 9.93
CA ARG A 1 0.76 1.07 10.15
C ARG A 1 2.08 1.50 9.51
N ARG A 2 2.57 0.78 8.55
CA ARG A 2 3.71 1.19 7.72
C ARG A 2 3.30 2.06 6.52
N SER A 3 2.13 2.68 6.57
CA SER A 3 1.63 3.53 5.50
C SER A 3 0.91 4.75 6.05
N ALA A 4 1.03 5.87 5.33
CA ALA A 4 0.19 7.04 5.57
C ALA A 4 -1.28 6.68 5.31
N ARG A 5 -2.18 7.07 6.21
CA ARG A 5 -3.63 6.92 6.00
C ARG A 5 -4.14 8.09 5.19
N LEU A 6 -4.69 7.78 4.02
CA LEU A 6 -5.20 8.77 3.07
C LEU A 6 -6.72 8.79 3.00
N ASP A 7 -7.40 7.90 3.73
CA ASP A 7 -8.86 7.85 3.80
C ASP A 7 -9.46 9.21 4.12
N GLY A 8 -10.41 9.66 3.30
CA GLY A 8 -11.07 10.95 3.46
C GLY A 8 -10.16 12.16 3.27
N ALA A 9 -9.12 12.05 2.44
CA ALA A 9 -8.23 13.17 2.13
C ALA A 9 -8.99 14.33 1.46
N GLY A 10 -9.88 14.04 0.52
CA GLY A 10 -10.72 15.02 -0.16
C GLY A 10 -9.98 15.93 -1.14
N SER A 11 -8.66 15.94 -1.13
CA SER A 11 -7.85 16.66 -2.11
C SER A 11 -6.42 16.13 -2.18
N VAL A 12 -5.73 16.43 -3.31
CA VAL A 12 -4.33 16.09 -3.51
C VAL A 12 -3.40 16.78 -2.50
N ASP A 13 -3.71 18.00 -2.10
CA ASP A 13 -2.91 18.75 -1.11
C ASP A 13 -2.91 18.06 0.25
N VAL A 14 -4.04 17.51 0.66
CA VAL A 14 -4.14 16.74 1.90
C VAL A 14 -3.40 15.42 1.79
N ILE A 15 -3.46 14.74 0.63
CA ILE A 15 -2.65 13.55 0.35
C ILE A 15 -1.16 13.88 0.50
N GLN A 16 -0.68 14.91 -0.19
CA GLN A 16 0.72 15.35 -0.15
C GLN A 16 1.16 15.67 1.28
N LYS A 17 0.36 16.47 2.01
CA LYS A 17 0.65 16.81 3.39
C LYS A 17 0.78 15.57 4.29
N ARG A 18 -0.17 14.63 4.19
CA ARG A 18 -0.14 13.40 5.01
C ARG A 18 1.07 12.52 4.67
N LEU A 19 1.45 12.43 3.39
CA LEU A 19 2.64 11.70 2.96
C LEU A 19 3.92 12.36 3.47
N VAL A 20 4.03 13.69 3.38
CA VAL A 20 5.18 14.45 3.91
C VAL A 20 5.29 14.27 5.43
N ASP A 21 4.19 14.42 6.17
CA ASP A 21 4.19 14.24 7.63
C ASP A 21 4.59 12.81 8.01
N TYR A 22 4.09 11.81 7.31
CA TYR A 22 4.48 10.41 7.51
C TYR A 22 5.95 10.16 7.17
N SER A 23 6.45 10.75 6.08
CA SER A 23 7.83 10.57 5.63
C SER A 23 8.89 10.99 6.64
N ARG A 24 8.54 11.96 7.54
CA ARG A 24 9.41 12.42 8.63
C ARG A 24 9.62 11.37 9.72
N THR A 25 8.76 10.36 9.79
CA THR A 25 8.88 9.24 10.75
C THR A 25 9.73 8.10 10.20
N LEU A 26 10.17 8.18 8.95
CA LEU A 26 10.90 7.16 8.25
C LEU A 26 12.39 7.51 8.11
N SER A 27 13.24 6.50 8.00
CA SER A 27 14.64 6.68 7.66
C SER A 27 14.80 7.35 6.29
N ALA A 28 15.87 8.10 6.11
CA ALA A 28 16.19 8.71 4.83
C ALA A 28 16.27 7.63 3.73
N GLY A 29 15.75 7.92 2.53
CA GLY A 29 15.76 7.01 1.39
C GLY A 29 14.76 5.85 1.45
N SER A 30 14.06 5.64 2.57
CA SER A 30 13.03 4.61 2.64
C SER A 30 11.83 4.95 1.77
N TRP A 31 11.16 3.93 1.26
CA TRP A 31 9.89 4.08 0.56
C TRP A 31 8.85 4.83 1.40
N VAL A 32 8.13 5.76 0.78
CA VAL A 32 6.94 6.38 1.36
C VAL A 32 5.71 5.64 0.84
N VAL A 33 4.99 4.99 1.73
CA VAL A 33 3.81 4.19 1.37
C VAL A 33 2.56 4.84 1.95
N GLY A 34 1.50 4.92 1.14
CA GLY A 34 0.18 5.40 1.58
C GLY A 34 -0.93 4.45 1.14
N ARG A 35 -2.10 4.58 1.76
CA ARG A 35 -3.30 3.83 1.38
C ARG A 35 -4.58 4.60 1.67
N GLY A 36 -5.62 4.31 0.88
CA GLY A 36 -6.97 4.82 1.14
C GLY A 36 -7.34 6.06 0.33
N TRP A 37 -6.57 6.41 -0.71
CA TRP A 37 -6.97 7.49 -1.61
C TRP A 37 -8.13 7.05 -2.52
N MET A 38 -8.85 8.04 -3.06
CA MET A 38 -9.93 7.83 -4.03
C MET A 38 -9.71 8.71 -5.26
N PRO A 39 -10.23 8.32 -6.44
CA PRO A 39 -10.15 9.16 -7.64
C PRO A 39 -10.68 10.59 -7.42
N THR A 40 -11.67 10.74 -6.57
CA THR A 40 -12.25 12.04 -6.20
C THR A 40 -11.30 12.98 -5.46
N ASP A 41 -10.20 12.46 -4.92
CA ASP A 41 -9.19 13.27 -4.25
C ASP A 41 -8.29 14.03 -5.25
N PHE A 42 -8.35 13.66 -6.54
CA PHE A 42 -7.53 14.23 -7.59
C PHE A 42 -8.34 15.14 -8.53
N PRO A 43 -7.76 16.23 -9.05
CA PRO A 43 -8.38 17.09 -10.03
C PRO A 43 -8.84 16.28 -11.27
N GLY A 44 -10.07 16.50 -11.71
CA GLY A 44 -10.63 15.75 -12.82
C GLY A 44 -10.74 14.24 -12.60
N ARG A 45 -10.63 13.76 -11.36
CA ARG A 45 -10.60 12.34 -10.96
C ARG A 45 -9.45 11.56 -11.61
N THR A 46 -8.37 12.24 -12.00
CA THR A 46 -7.22 11.64 -12.68
C THR A 46 -6.00 11.64 -11.76
N ALA A 47 -5.67 10.47 -11.23
CA ALA A 47 -4.45 10.28 -10.46
C ALA A 47 -3.24 10.26 -11.41
N ASP A 48 -2.21 11.04 -11.10
CA ASP A 48 -1.01 11.18 -11.92
C ASP A 48 0.22 11.32 -11.02
N ARG A 49 1.34 10.67 -11.41
CA ARG A 49 2.61 10.69 -10.68
C ARG A 49 3.10 12.09 -10.36
N ARG A 50 2.82 13.07 -11.22
CA ARG A 50 3.24 14.47 -11.04
C ARG A 50 2.79 15.06 -9.72
N TYR A 51 1.67 14.62 -9.18
CA TYR A 51 1.21 15.05 -7.86
C TYR A 51 2.10 14.53 -6.72
N LEU A 52 2.77 13.40 -6.91
CA LEU A 52 3.72 12.85 -5.95
C LEU A 52 5.13 13.35 -6.20
N ASP A 53 5.54 13.52 -7.45
CA ASP A 53 6.87 14.00 -7.86
C ASP A 53 7.16 15.41 -7.30
N VAL A 54 6.15 16.28 -7.25
CA VAL A 54 6.28 17.65 -6.70
C VAL A 54 6.80 17.66 -5.27
N VAL A 55 6.39 16.68 -4.45
CA VAL A 55 6.76 16.63 -3.03
C VAL A 55 7.83 15.58 -2.72
N PHE A 56 8.06 14.64 -3.63
CA PHE A 56 9.06 13.58 -3.50
C PHE A 56 9.80 13.35 -4.84
N PRO A 57 10.61 14.33 -5.30
CA PRO A 57 11.31 14.22 -6.59
C PRO A 57 12.36 13.10 -6.61
N ASP A 58 13.00 12.80 -5.47
CA ASP A 58 14.12 11.86 -5.36
C ASP A 58 13.85 10.66 -4.46
N ARG A 59 12.62 10.52 -3.96
CA ARG A 59 12.25 9.48 -3.01
C ARG A 59 11.11 8.62 -3.55
N PRO A 60 11.23 7.29 -3.54
CA PRO A 60 10.17 6.44 -4.06
C PRO A 60 8.91 6.50 -3.20
N VAL A 61 7.78 6.73 -3.86
CA VAL A 61 6.45 6.79 -3.24
C VAL A 61 5.50 5.87 -3.98
N VAL A 62 4.74 5.10 -3.25
CA VAL A 62 3.60 4.37 -3.79
C VAL A 62 2.40 4.49 -2.85
N ILE A 63 1.24 4.82 -3.40
CA ILE A 63 0.00 4.91 -2.66
C ILE A 63 -1.06 4.01 -3.28
N ARG A 64 -1.73 3.18 -2.46
CA ARG A 64 -2.83 2.33 -2.91
C ARG A 64 -4.17 3.03 -2.69
N ASP A 65 -5.08 2.81 -3.62
CA ASP A 65 -6.44 3.28 -3.48
C ASP A 65 -7.17 2.59 -2.32
N ARG A 66 -8.37 3.06 -2.03
CA ARG A 66 -9.20 2.53 -0.94
C ARG A 66 -9.62 1.09 -1.17
N ASP A 67 -9.93 0.74 -2.42
CA ASP A 67 -10.46 -0.56 -2.79
C ASP A 67 -9.36 -1.61 -3.02
N GLY A 68 -8.11 -1.16 -3.12
CA GLY A 68 -6.93 -2.02 -3.26
C GLY A 68 -6.63 -2.50 -4.68
N HIS A 69 -7.34 -1.98 -5.67
CA HIS A 69 -7.21 -2.36 -7.08
C HIS A 69 -6.22 -1.51 -7.87
N GLN A 70 -5.81 -0.36 -7.32
CA GLN A 70 -4.93 0.58 -8.00
C GLN A 70 -3.80 1.03 -7.08
N ALA A 71 -2.66 1.30 -7.70
CA ALA A 71 -1.54 1.97 -7.06
C ALA A 71 -1.09 3.16 -7.90
N LEU A 72 -0.82 4.30 -7.26
CA LEU A 72 -0.16 5.43 -7.88
C LEU A 72 1.28 5.47 -7.39
N ALA A 73 2.22 5.37 -8.31
CA ALA A 73 3.66 5.42 -8.09
C ALA A 73 4.24 6.70 -8.67
N ASN A 74 5.20 7.31 -7.99
CA ASN A 74 5.92 8.46 -8.52
C ASN A 74 7.07 8.04 -9.45
N THR A 75 7.74 9.01 -10.08
CA THR A 75 8.83 8.77 -11.04
C THR A 75 9.95 7.90 -10.44
N PRO A 76 10.53 8.17 -9.25
CA PRO A 76 11.54 7.31 -8.66
C PRO A 76 11.06 5.87 -8.41
N ALA A 77 9.79 5.66 -8.07
CA ALA A 77 9.24 4.34 -7.86
C ALA A 77 9.08 3.56 -9.17
N LEU A 78 8.68 4.23 -10.26
CA LEU A 78 8.60 3.64 -11.60
C LEU A 78 9.99 3.26 -12.12
N GLU A 79 10.98 4.13 -11.93
CA GLU A 79 12.38 3.88 -12.31
C GLU A 79 12.95 2.64 -11.60
N LEU A 80 12.73 2.52 -10.30
CA LEU A 80 13.13 1.34 -9.53
C LEU A 80 12.45 0.06 -10.00
N ALA A 81 11.21 0.16 -10.50
CA ALA A 81 10.46 -0.95 -11.06
C ALA A 81 10.83 -1.26 -12.53
N GLY A 82 11.66 -0.43 -13.17
CA GLY A 82 12.01 -0.53 -14.58
C GLY A 82 10.81 -0.27 -15.50
N ILE A 83 9.80 0.47 -15.03
CA ILE A 83 8.60 0.80 -15.81
C ILE A 83 8.88 2.03 -16.68
N THR A 84 8.80 1.83 -18.00
CA THR A 84 9.03 2.84 -19.03
C THR A 84 7.85 2.88 -20.00
N ARG A 85 7.92 3.78 -20.98
CA ARG A 85 6.93 3.84 -22.07
C ARG A 85 6.82 2.54 -22.86
N ASP A 86 7.91 1.78 -22.94
CA ASP A 86 8.00 0.53 -23.72
C ASP A 86 7.66 -0.71 -22.90
N SER A 87 7.38 -0.56 -21.59
CA SER A 87 6.97 -1.66 -20.72
C SER A 87 5.63 -2.22 -21.17
N LEU A 88 5.55 -3.54 -21.28
CA LEU A 88 4.29 -4.23 -21.58
C LEU A 88 3.40 -4.30 -20.33
N ASP A 89 2.10 -4.27 -20.55
CA ASP A 89 1.15 -4.55 -19.49
C ASP A 89 1.29 -6.02 -19.06
N PRO A 90 1.32 -6.32 -17.76
CA PRO A 90 1.31 -7.69 -17.29
C PRO A 90 -0.05 -8.34 -17.55
N PRO A 91 -0.14 -9.67 -17.57
CA PRO A 91 -1.42 -10.35 -17.57
C PRO A 91 -2.32 -9.83 -16.43
N ASP A 92 -3.58 -9.58 -16.75
CA ASP A 92 -4.61 -9.08 -15.81
C ASP A 92 -4.24 -7.73 -15.12
N GLY A 93 -3.45 -6.88 -15.78
CA GLY A 93 -3.07 -5.57 -15.24
C GLY A 93 -2.77 -4.53 -16.31
N TRP A 94 -2.86 -3.24 -15.94
CA TRP A 94 -2.65 -2.11 -16.84
C TRP A 94 -1.71 -1.07 -16.25
N ILE A 95 -0.75 -0.65 -17.07
CA ILE A 95 0.08 0.53 -16.84
C ILE A 95 -0.59 1.69 -17.57
N GLU A 96 -1.22 2.62 -16.84
CA GLU A 96 -1.88 3.76 -17.46
C GLU A 96 -0.86 4.71 -18.08
N ARG A 97 -1.13 5.16 -19.31
CA ARG A 97 -0.23 6.03 -20.07
C ARG A 97 -0.93 7.33 -20.48
N GLY A 98 -0.16 8.40 -20.52
CA GLY A 98 -0.57 9.68 -21.06
C GLY A 98 -0.66 9.67 -22.59
N PRO A 99 -1.13 10.79 -23.19
CA PRO A 99 -1.18 10.94 -24.64
C PRO A 99 0.18 10.85 -25.34
N ASP A 100 1.26 11.11 -24.59
CA ASP A 100 2.66 10.99 -25.01
C ASP A 100 3.22 9.58 -24.94
N GLY A 101 2.43 8.62 -24.44
CA GLY A 101 2.83 7.24 -24.22
C GLY A 101 3.59 7.00 -22.92
N GLU A 102 3.90 8.03 -22.15
CA GLU A 102 4.60 7.88 -20.88
C GLU A 102 3.68 7.34 -19.77
N PRO A 103 4.17 6.47 -18.86
CA PRO A 103 3.40 6.01 -17.71
C PRO A 103 2.96 7.19 -16.83
N THR A 104 1.69 7.28 -16.54
CA THR A 104 1.14 8.30 -15.62
C THR A 104 1.46 8.02 -14.15
N GLY A 105 1.99 6.83 -13.87
CA GLY A 105 2.19 6.33 -12.52
C GLY A 105 1.02 5.53 -11.98
N LEU A 106 -0.16 5.60 -12.62
CA LEU A 106 -1.32 4.80 -12.21
C LEU A 106 -1.19 3.39 -12.77
N LEU A 107 -1.15 2.43 -11.84
CA LEU A 107 -1.01 1.00 -12.09
C LEU A 107 -2.26 0.29 -11.58
N LYS A 108 -2.91 -0.52 -12.43
CA LYS A 108 -4.16 -1.19 -12.10
C LYS A 108 -3.97 -2.69 -12.01
N GLU A 109 -4.67 -3.31 -11.09
CA GLU A 109 -4.71 -4.76 -10.86
C GLU A 109 -3.30 -5.34 -10.72
N ALA A 110 -2.95 -6.37 -11.49
CA ALA A 110 -1.65 -7.03 -11.42
C ALA A 110 -0.46 -6.08 -11.67
N ALA A 111 -0.65 -4.98 -12.44
CA ALA A 111 0.40 -4.00 -12.66
C ALA A 111 0.84 -3.28 -11.37
N ALA A 112 -0.05 -3.13 -10.38
CA ALA A 112 0.30 -2.56 -9.10
C ALA A 112 1.41 -3.38 -8.38
N SER A 113 1.46 -4.68 -8.62
CA SER A 113 2.45 -5.58 -8.03
C SER A 113 3.87 -5.34 -8.55
N LEU A 114 4.03 -4.76 -9.74
CA LEU A 114 5.34 -4.41 -10.30
C LEU A 114 6.12 -3.44 -9.41
N VAL A 115 5.42 -2.53 -8.74
CA VAL A 115 6.01 -1.57 -7.80
C VAL A 115 5.87 -2.05 -6.35
N THR A 116 4.70 -2.54 -5.94
CA THR A 116 4.48 -2.93 -4.55
C THR A 116 5.30 -4.17 -4.15
N GLY A 117 5.67 -5.01 -5.11
CA GLY A 117 6.58 -6.15 -4.92
C GLY A 117 8.02 -5.75 -4.55
N LEU A 118 8.42 -4.51 -4.81
CA LEU A 118 9.75 -3.97 -4.44
C LEU A 118 9.80 -3.44 -3.00
N LEU A 119 8.64 -3.34 -2.35
CA LEU A 119 8.60 -2.87 -0.96
C LEU A 119 9.31 -3.88 -0.05
N PRO A 120 10.12 -3.41 0.92
CA PRO A 120 10.77 -4.29 1.89
C PRO A 120 9.73 -5.17 2.60
N ALA A 121 9.98 -6.47 2.61
CA ALA A 121 9.13 -7.41 3.34
C ALA A 121 9.15 -7.09 4.84
N LEU A 122 8.02 -7.28 5.49
CA LEU A 122 7.91 -7.18 6.94
C LEU A 122 8.66 -8.35 7.59
N THR A 123 9.43 -8.08 8.62
CA THR A 123 9.94 -9.13 9.52
C THR A 123 8.77 -9.78 10.28
N ILE A 124 9.01 -10.97 10.82
CA ILE A 124 8.01 -11.66 11.66
C ILE A 124 7.64 -10.79 12.87
N ASP A 125 8.63 -10.13 13.51
CA ASP A 125 8.38 -9.26 14.65
C ASP A 125 7.48 -8.08 14.31
N GLU A 126 7.74 -7.40 13.19
CA GLU A 126 6.93 -6.30 12.72
C GLU A 126 5.52 -6.74 12.34
N THR A 127 5.39 -7.89 11.69
CA THR A 127 4.09 -8.47 11.34
C THR A 127 3.29 -8.82 12.61
N TYR A 128 3.96 -9.39 13.61
CA TYR A 128 3.34 -9.71 14.90
C TYR A 128 2.86 -8.45 15.65
N GLN A 129 3.66 -7.38 15.67
CA GLN A 129 3.23 -6.12 16.29
C GLN A 129 2.00 -5.51 15.59
N LEU A 130 1.99 -5.51 14.26
CA LEU A 130 0.83 -5.06 13.49
C LEU A 130 -0.41 -5.91 13.78
N LEU A 131 -0.25 -7.25 13.81
CA LEU A 131 -1.34 -8.17 14.13
C LEU A 131 -1.92 -7.87 15.52
N ARG A 132 -1.07 -7.66 16.53
CA ARG A 132 -1.53 -7.31 17.88
C ARG A 132 -2.35 -6.02 17.93
N GLU A 133 -1.93 -5.01 17.20
CA GLU A 133 -2.65 -3.73 17.13
C GLU A 133 -4.03 -3.90 16.48
N GLU A 134 -4.10 -4.66 15.37
CA GLU A 134 -5.36 -4.94 14.68
C GLU A 134 -6.29 -5.84 15.51
N LEU A 135 -5.75 -6.83 16.25
CA LEU A 135 -6.52 -7.64 17.18
C LEU A 135 -7.11 -6.79 18.33
N GLY A 136 -6.33 -5.82 18.83
CA GLY A 136 -6.84 -4.84 19.81
C GLY A 136 -7.97 -3.99 19.26
N THR A 137 -7.84 -3.56 18.01
CA THR A 137 -8.89 -2.81 17.30
C THR A 137 -10.14 -3.67 17.11
N ALA A 138 -10.00 -4.91 16.65
CA ALA A 138 -11.11 -5.86 16.50
C ALA A 138 -11.83 -6.09 17.83
N ALA A 139 -11.08 -6.30 18.91
CA ALA A 139 -11.65 -6.47 20.25
C ALA A 139 -12.43 -5.24 20.73
N SER A 140 -11.97 -4.03 20.41
CA SER A 140 -12.66 -2.76 20.75
C SER A 140 -14.03 -2.64 20.07
N PHE A 141 -14.22 -3.30 18.93
CA PHE A 141 -15.52 -3.42 18.25
C PHE A 141 -16.34 -4.65 18.66
N GLY A 142 -15.86 -5.44 19.63
CA GLY A 142 -16.55 -6.66 20.09
C GLY A 142 -16.45 -7.82 19.11
N LEU A 143 -15.53 -7.80 18.15
CA LEU A 143 -15.32 -8.89 17.22
C LEU A 143 -14.63 -10.07 17.93
N THR A 144 -15.24 -11.24 17.89
CA THR A 144 -14.74 -12.46 18.53
C THR A 144 -14.29 -13.54 17.56
N SER A 145 -14.53 -13.35 16.27
CA SER A 145 -14.14 -14.31 15.23
C SER A 145 -13.82 -13.59 13.94
N LEU A 146 -12.78 -14.03 13.25
CA LEU A 146 -12.36 -13.55 11.94
C LEU A 146 -12.12 -14.74 11.02
N GLN A 147 -12.49 -14.62 9.76
CA GLN A 147 -12.18 -15.58 8.72
C GLN A 147 -11.41 -14.87 7.61
N ASP A 148 -10.29 -15.44 7.22
CA ASP A 148 -9.60 -15.05 6.01
C ASP A 148 -10.32 -15.70 4.81
N ALA A 149 -10.76 -14.86 3.87
CA ALA A 149 -11.46 -15.29 2.66
C ALA A 149 -10.58 -15.11 1.41
N THR A 150 -9.27 -14.86 1.59
CA THR A 150 -8.35 -14.76 0.46
C THR A 150 -8.04 -16.15 -0.08
N ASP A 151 -7.86 -16.26 -1.38
CA ASP A 151 -7.49 -17.50 -2.07
C ASP A 151 -5.97 -17.75 -2.10
N VAL A 152 -5.17 -16.74 -1.73
CA VAL A 152 -3.71 -16.80 -1.72
C VAL A 152 -3.12 -17.26 -0.38
N GLY A 153 -3.93 -17.31 0.67
CA GLY A 153 -3.50 -17.68 2.02
C GLY A 153 -2.53 -16.66 2.66
N LEU A 154 -2.03 -17.01 3.82
CA LEU A 154 -1.08 -16.18 4.56
C LEU A 154 0.33 -16.36 4.00
N THR A 155 1.08 -15.26 3.92
CA THR A 155 2.54 -15.30 3.71
C THR A 155 3.23 -15.99 4.88
N ARG A 156 4.51 -16.36 4.68
CA ARG A 156 5.30 -17.01 5.74
C ARG A 156 5.41 -16.16 7.01
N SER A 157 5.60 -14.85 6.87
CA SER A 157 5.68 -13.93 8.02
C SER A 157 4.34 -13.74 8.71
N GLU A 158 3.24 -13.73 7.97
CA GLU A 158 1.88 -13.66 8.53
C GLU A 158 1.52 -14.92 9.28
N SER A 159 1.77 -16.09 8.70
CA SER A 159 1.56 -17.38 9.36
C SER A 159 2.36 -17.47 10.67
N ALA A 160 3.64 -17.10 10.63
CA ALA A 160 4.49 -17.11 11.82
C ALA A 160 4.01 -16.11 12.89
N ALA A 161 3.52 -14.93 12.49
CA ALA A 161 2.96 -13.94 13.41
C ALA A 161 1.65 -14.45 14.08
N VAL A 162 0.78 -15.11 13.32
CA VAL A 162 -0.44 -15.73 13.86
C VAL A 162 -0.09 -16.83 14.86
N MET A 163 0.83 -17.75 14.51
CA MET A 163 1.28 -18.80 15.42
C MET A 163 1.86 -18.22 16.72
N ARG A 164 2.70 -17.19 16.61
CA ARG A 164 3.26 -16.49 17.77
C ARG A 164 2.17 -15.85 18.63
N ALA A 165 1.12 -15.26 18.03
CA ALA A 165 0.02 -14.68 18.78
C ALA A 165 -0.75 -15.75 19.58
N VAL A 166 -0.90 -16.95 19.03
CA VAL A 166 -1.50 -18.09 19.72
C VAL A 166 -0.62 -18.55 20.88
N GLU A 167 0.68 -18.77 20.65
CA GLU A 167 1.66 -19.21 21.65
C GLU A 167 1.78 -18.23 22.83
N MET A 168 1.75 -16.93 22.53
CA MET A 168 1.84 -15.86 23.53
C MET A 168 0.50 -15.56 24.22
N GLY A 169 -0.59 -16.23 23.85
CA GLY A 169 -1.92 -15.96 24.41
C GLY A 169 -2.48 -14.58 24.09
N THR A 170 -2.00 -13.94 23.01
CA THR A 170 -2.42 -12.59 22.60
C THR A 170 -3.48 -12.61 21.50
N MET A 171 -3.92 -13.79 21.06
CA MET A 171 -5.00 -13.96 20.09
C MET A 171 -6.34 -13.70 20.76
N THR A 172 -6.95 -12.54 20.48
CA THR A 172 -8.24 -12.12 21.10
C THR A 172 -9.46 -12.56 20.31
N VAL A 173 -9.27 -13.18 19.15
CA VAL A 173 -10.35 -13.65 18.27
C VAL A 173 -10.11 -15.10 17.87
N ARG A 174 -11.18 -15.82 17.54
CA ARG A 174 -11.06 -17.08 16.81
C ARG A 174 -10.73 -16.77 15.36
N TYR A 175 -9.61 -17.25 14.88
CA TYR A 175 -9.17 -17.04 13.50
C TYR A 175 -9.30 -18.33 12.70
N ARG A 176 -9.88 -18.24 11.51
CA ARG A 176 -9.96 -19.31 10.54
C ARG A 176 -9.20 -18.90 9.28
N ALA A 177 -8.14 -19.64 8.99
CA ALA A 177 -7.44 -19.55 7.70
C ALA A 177 -8.28 -20.19 6.58
N PRO A 178 -8.01 -19.85 5.31
CA PRO A 178 -8.65 -20.42 4.14
C PRO A 178 -8.49 -21.94 4.07
#